data_3c7dccf26e59af294a1b5f9b951b8df9
#
_entry.id   3c7dccf26e59af294a1b5f9b951b8df9
#
_cell.length_a   1.000
_cell.length_b   1.000
_cell.length_c   1.000
_cell.angle_alpha   90.00
_cell.angle_beta   90.00
_cell.angle_gamma   90.00
#
_symmetry.space_group_name_H-M   'P 1'
#
loop_
_entity.id
_entity.type
_entity.pdbx_description
1 polymer ?
#
loop_
_entity_poly.entity_id
_entity_poly.type
_entity_poly.pdbx_seq_one_letter_code
_entity_poly.pdbx_strand_id
1 'polypeptide(L)'
;MPQHIAASDLRLTWPGAISTEMTDDRVMPWRIPYVERNLFAKELVEKAAMPAGVRIRFQSNTSSIEGFCNSFPERSQVDLLIDGGYVASAVTQNKTTFRFEDLGSATKTVELWLPQVGEFRFEGMNIDVSAELSEASTNASPKWITYGSSITHCSGADSPTTTWPAIVARTRGYDLTCLGFGGQCHLDPLIARVIRDREADLISLCLGINIYGGESLSPRTFGPGIIGFVKIVREKHPTTPIALLSPIFSPGREDTSNAVG
;
A
#
# COMPACT_ATOMS: atom_id res chain seq x y z
N MET A 1 -13.82 6.53 -30.79
CA MET A 1 -12.60 5.91 -30.24
C MET A 1 -12.60 6.17 -28.73
N PRO A 2 -12.09 5.30 -27.87
CA PRO A 2 -12.08 5.56 -26.43
C PRO A 2 -11.24 6.81 -26.11
N GLN A 3 -11.53 7.44 -24.97
CA GLN A 3 -10.75 8.55 -24.44
C GLN A 3 -9.55 7.99 -23.66
N HIS A 4 -8.34 8.36 -24.07
CA HIS A 4 -7.14 7.99 -23.34
C HIS A 4 -6.85 8.97 -22.20
N ILE A 5 -6.60 8.44 -21.00
CA ILE A 5 -6.19 9.17 -19.78
C ILE A 5 -4.75 8.78 -19.49
N ALA A 6 -3.86 9.76 -19.53
CA ALA A 6 -2.44 9.55 -19.22
C ALA A 6 -2.25 9.15 -17.76
N ALA A 7 -1.21 8.37 -17.46
CA ALA A 7 -0.88 7.97 -16.09
C ALA A 7 -0.62 9.18 -15.17
N SER A 8 -0.07 10.26 -15.72
CA SER A 8 0.26 11.51 -15.03
C SER A 8 -0.92 12.49 -14.89
N ASP A 9 -2.14 12.11 -15.30
CA ASP A 9 -3.32 12.97 -15.19
C ASP A 9 -3.58 13.30 -13.72
N LEU A 10 -3.64 14.61 -13.40
CA LEU A 10 -3.78 15.11 -12.03
C LEU A 10 -5.12 14.76 -11.37
N ARG A 11 -6.12 14.34 -12.14
CA ARG A 11 -7.40 13.86 -11.62
C ARG A 11 -7.31 12.44 -11.04
N LEU A 12 -6.20 11.71 -11.31
CA LEU A 12 -5.90 10.42 -10.71
C LEU A 12 -5.14 10.62 -9.40
N THR A 13 -5.71 10.23 -8.29
CA THR A 13 -5.05 10.25 -6.99
C THR A 13 -4.53 8.88 -6.60
N TRP A 14 -3.53 8.85 -5.72
CA TRP A 14 -2.82 7.63 -5.33
C TRP A 14 -2.87 7.38 -3.81
N PRO A 15 -4.06 7.18 -3.21
CA PRO A 15 -4.17 6.90 -1.77
C PRO A 15 -3.35 5.66 -1.38
N GLY A 16 -2.67 5.74 -0.24
CA GLY A 16 -1.79 4.68 0.25
C GLY A 16 -0.35 4.77 -0.24
N ALA A 17 -0.05 5.48 -1.34
CA ALA A 17 1.32 5.76 -1.74
C ALA A 17 1.94 6.84 -0.84
N ILE A 18 3.24 6.70 -0.55
CA ILE A 18 4.03 7.74 0.13
C ILE A 18 4.56 8.74 -0.89
N SER A 19 4.94 8.27 -2.07
CA SER A 19 5.38 9.08 -3.20
C SER A 19 5.09 8.36 -4.51
N THR A 20 5.28 9.07 -5.62
CA THR A 20 5.20 8.50 -6.96
C THR A 20 6.47 8.82 -7.73
N GLU A 21 6.95 7.84 -8.50
CA GLU A 21 7.94 8.05 -9.56
C GLU A 21 7.17 8.30 -10.86
N MET A 22 7.36 9.46 -11.44
CA MET A 22 6.69 9.88 -12.67
C MET A 22 7.69 9.97 -13.82
N THR A 23 7.33 9.41 -14.97
CA THR A 23 7.98 9.65 -16.26
C THR A 23 6.92 10.13 -17.25
N ASP A 24 7.33 10.44 -18.49
CA ASP A 24 6.40 10.95 -19.52
C ASP A 24 5.29 9.93 -19.86
N ASP A 25 5.56 8.66 -19.70
CA ASP A 25 4.72 7.53 -20.14
C ASP A 25 4.10 6.72 -19.00
N ARG A 26 4.55 6.88 -17.75
CA ARG A 26 4.08 6.04 -16.64
C ARG A 26 4.21 6.69 -15.26
N VAL A 27 3.43 6.16 -14.32
CA VAL A 27 3.54 6.44 -12.88
C VAL A 27 3.73 5.14 -12.12
N MET A 28 4.71 5.11 -11.22
CA MET A 28 4.95 4.01 -10.29
C MET A 28 4.78 4.52 -8.85
N PRO A 29 3.85 3.97 -8.08
CA PRO A 29 3.68 4.35 -6.68
C PRO A 29 4.72 3.66 -5.79
N TRP A 30 5.20 4.40 -4.78
CA TRP A 30 6.17 3.95 -3.80
C TRP A 30 5.61 4.04 -2.39
N ARG A 31 5.96 3.10 -1.52
CA ARG A 31 5.58 3.10 -0.10
C ARG A 31 6.69 3.69 0.81
N ILE A 32 7.66 4.36 0.21
CA ILE A 32 8.69 5.21 0.82
C ILE A 32 8.89 6.45 -0.05
N PRO A 33 9.58 7.51 0.43
CA PRO A 33 9.98 8.62 -0.43
C PRO A 33 10.94 8.15 -1.53
N TYR A 34 10.51 8.17 -2.77
CA TYR A 34 11.30 7.72 -3.92
C TYR A 34 12.65 8.43 -4.03
N VAL A 35 12.67 9.74 -3.79
CA VAL A 35 13.89 10.55 -3.88
C VAL A 35 14.93 10.20 -2.83
N GLU A 36 14.51 9.62 -1.71
CA GLU A 36 15.37 9.19 -0.60
C GLU A 36 15.63 7.68 -0.58
N ARG A 37 15.18 6.91 -1.59
CA ARG A 37 15.24 5.44 -1.59
C ARG A 37 16.63 4.88 -1.36
N ASN A 38 17.69 5.59 -1.77
CA ASN A 38 19.07 5.16 -1.58
C ASN A 38 19.54 5.20 -0.11
N LEU A 39 18.76 5.78 0.79
CA LEU A 39 19.02 5.80 2.23
C LEU A 39 18.47 4.57 2.95
N PHE A 40 17.60 3.80 2.29
CA PHE A 40 16.98 2.60 2.84
C PHE A 40 17.75 1.34 2.45
N ALA A 41 17.63 0.27 3.23
CA ALA A 41 18.17 -1.03 2.87
C ALA A 41 17.60 -1.49 1.52
N LYS A 42 18.43 -2.11 0.68
CA LYS A 42 18.07 -2.52 -0.68
C LYS A 42 16.83 -3.41 -0.69
N GLU A 43 16.78 -4.38 0.19
CA GLU A 43 15.67 -5.34 0.30
C GLU A 43 14.38 -4.65 0.76
N LEU A 44 14.48 -3.60 1.59
CA LEU A 44 13.32 -2.78 1.96
C LEU A 44 12.82 -1.97 0.76
N VAL A 45 13.70 -1.40 -0.05
CA VAL A 45 13.36 -0.67 -1.28
C VAL A 45 12.60 -1.58 -2.25
N GLU A 46 13.05 -2.83 -2.44
CA GLU A 46 12.34 -3.83 -3.26
C GLU A 46 10.92 -4.10 -2.75
N LYS A 47 10.72 -4.17 -1.43
CA LYS A 47 9.37 -4.32 -0.85
C LYS A 47 8.54 -3.05 -0.93
N ALA A 48 9.16 -1.88 -0.84
CA ALA A 48 8.49 -0.59 -0.94
C ALA A 48 8.00 -0.27 -2.37
N ALA A 49 8.63 -0.85 -3.38
CA ALA A 49 8.23 -0.80 -4.78
C ALA A 49 6.94 -1.59 -5.08
N MET A 50 6.55 -2.52 -4.19
CA MET A 50 5.30 -3.29 -4.29
C MET A 50 4.15 -2.48 -3.71
N PRO A 51 3.08 -2.17 -4.45
CA PRO A 51 2.06 -1.20 -4.01
C PRO A 51 0.96 -1.80 -3.12
N ALA A 52 1.32 -2.60 -2.13
CA ALA A 52 0.35 -3.17 -1.18
C ALA A 52 -0.48 -2.08 -0.48
N GLY A 53 -1.81 -2.12 -0.64
CA GLY A 53 -2.74 -1.15 -0.08
C GLY A 53 -2.81 0.18 -0.83
N VAL A 54 -2.08 0.35 -1.93
CA VAL A 54 -2.16 1.54 -2.79
C VAL A 54 -3.33 1.40 -3.77
N ARG A 55 -4.02 2.52 -4.05
CA ARG A 55 -5.14 2.59 -4.99
C ARG A 55 -4.92 3.72 -5.99
N ILE A 56 -5.43 3.55 -7.23
CA ILE A 56 -5.70 4.67 -8.14
C ILE A 56 -7.17 5.05 -7.91
N ARG A 57 -7.44 6.31 -7.59
CA ARG A 57 -8.77 6.78 -7.25
C ARG A 57 -9.15 8.01 -8.07
N PHE A 58 -10.37 7.98 -8.61
CA PHE A 58 -10.95 9.06 -9.40
C PHE A 58 -12.48 8.98 -9.39
N GLN A 59 -13.15 10.00 -9.92
CA GLN A 59 -14.60 9.98 -10.15
C GLN A 59 -14.88 10.00 -11.64
N SER A 60 -15.83 9.16 -12.11
CA SER A 60 -16.21 9.09 -13.51
C SER A 60 -17.60 8.49 -13.69
N ASN A 61 -18.23 8.78 -14.82
CA ASN A 61 -19.45 8.12 -15.30
C ASN A 61 -19.15 7.08 -16.40
N THR A 62 -17.89 6.67 -16.58
CA THR A 62 -17.53 5.66 -17.58
C THR A 62 -18.18 4.32 -17.30
N SER A 63 -18.58 3.60 -18.34
CA SER A 63 -19.10 2.23 -18.26
C SER A 63 -18.04 1.16 -18.45
N SER A 64 -16.83 1.56 -18.88
CA SER A 64 -15.71 0.64 -19.10
C SER A 64 -14.37 1.30 -18.76
N ILE A 65 -13.40 0.47 -18.34
CA ILE A 65 -12.02 0.87 -18.09
C ILE A 65 -11.11 -0.19 -18.72
N GLU A 66 -10.17 0.24 -19.55
CA GLU A 66 -9.05 -0.57 -19.99
C GLU A 66 -7.75 0.08 -19.51
N GLY A 67 -7.11 -0.50 -18.51
CA GLY A 67 -5.86 0.01 -17.94
C GLY A 67 -4.63 -0.64 -18.56
N PHE A 68 -3.53 0.11 -18.62
CA PHE A 68 -2.24 -0.32 -19.15
C PHE A 68 -1.20 -0.33 -18.04
N CYS A 69 -0.37 -1.37 -17.99
CA CYS A 69 0.66 -1.55 -16.97
C CYS A 69 1.81 -2.43 -17.48
N ASN A 70 2.92 -2.46 -16.72
CA ASN A 70 4.00 -3.42 -17.00
C ASN A 70 3.53 -4.86 -16.78
N SER A 71 4.09 -5.78 -17.51
CA SER A 71 3.92 -7.22 -17.29
C SER A 71 4.73 -7.67 -16.07
N PHE A 72 4.15 -8.54 -15.24
CA PHE A 72 4.81 -9.16 -14.09
C PHE A 72 4.50 -10.67 -14.06
N PRO A 73 5.51 -11.55 -13.84
CA PRO A 73 5.31 -13.00 -13.97
C PRO A 73 4.60 -13.65 -12.78
N GLU A 74 4.69 -13.04 -11.59
CA GLU A 74 4.03 -13.60 -10.41
C GLU A 74 2.53 -13.29 -10.41
N ARG A 75 1.79 -14.01 -9.55
CA ARG A 75 0.35 -13.80 -9.39
C ARG A 75 0.08 -12.34 -9.02
N SER A 76 -0.61 -11.65 -9.87
CA SER A 76 -1.00 -10.25 -9.67
C SER A 76 -2.37 -9.98 -10.28
N GLN A 77 -3.10 -9.07 -9.66
CA GLN A 77 -4.39 -8.60 -10.13
C GLN A 77 -4.69 -7.22 -9.60
N VAL A 78 -5.55 -6.51 -10.30
CA VAL A 78 -6.15 -5.24 -9.88
C VAL A 78 -7.57 -5.52 -9.45
N ASP A 79 -7.96 -5.05 -8.26
CA ASP A 79 -9.34 -5.13 -7.79
C ASP A 79 -10.04 -3.79 -8.02
N LEU A 80 -11.25 -3.84 -8.55
CA LEU A 80 -12.11 -2.68 -8.76
C LEU A 80 -13.12 -2.54 -7.62
N LEU A 81 -13.17 -1.35 -7.03
CA LEU A 81 -14.26 -0.90 -6.18
C LEU A 81 -15.00 0.27 -6.81
N ILE A 82 -16.32 0.28 -6.67
CA ILE A 82 -17.18 1.41 -7.01
C ILE A 82 -17.90 1.84 -5.73
N ASP A 83 -17.78 3.13 -5.39
CA ASP A 83 -18.36 3.74 -4.18
C ASP A 83 -18.06 2.93 -2.91
N GLY A 84 -16.83 2.38 -2.82
CA GLY A 84 -16.34 1.53 -1.72
C GLY A 84 -16.80 0.07 -1.78
N GLY A 85 -17.73 -0.30 -2.67
CA GLY A 85 -18.17 -1.68 -2.89
C GLY A 85 -17.24 -2.43 -3.85
N TYR A 86 -16.83 -3.66 -3.49
CA TYR A 86 -16.09 -4.53 -4.40
C TYR A 86 -16.96 -4.95 -5.60
N VAL A 87 -16.40 -4.87 -6.80
CA VAL A 87 -17.08 -5.20 -8.06
C VAL A 87 -16.45 -6.42 -8.74
N ALA A 88 -15.15 -6.36 -9.02
CA ALA A 88 -14.45 -7.38 -9.80
C ALA A 88 -12.94 -7.34 -9.58
N SER A 89 -12.27 -8.40 -10.01
CA SER A 89 -10.80 -8.48 -10.13
C SER A 89 -10.41 -8.73 -11.59
N ALA A 90 -9.34 -8.08 -12.02
CA ALA A 90 -8.72 -8.31 -13.31
C ALA A 90 -7.29 -8.85 -13.13
N VAL A 91 -7.01 -10.05 -13.64
CA VAL A 91 -5.69 -10.68 -13.56
C VAL A 91 -4.71 -9.93 -14.46
N THR A 92 -3.58 -9.50 -13.89
CA THR A 92 -2.48 -8.80 -14.56
C THR A 92 -1.22 -9.66 -14.73
N GLN A 93 -1.19 -10.86 -14.17
CA GLN A 93 -0.07 -11.80 -14.30
C GLN A 93 0.25 -12.06 -15.78
N ASN A 94 1.49 -11.81 -16.21
CA ASN A 94 1.96 -11.92 -17.59
C ASN A 94 1.15 -11.09 -18.60
N LYS A 95 0.48 -10.03 -18.17
CA LYS A 95 -0.31 -9.12 -19.01
C LYS A 95 0.17 -7.68 -18.87
N THR A 96 -0.04 -6.91 -19.92
CA THR A 96 0.22 -5.46 -19.94
C THR A 96 -1.08 -4.64 -19.88
N THR A 97 -2.23 -5.31 -19.81
CA THR A 97 -3.54 -4.68 -19.78
C THR A 97 -4.47 -5.39 -18.79
N PHE A 98 -5.40 -4.62 -18.25
CA PHE A 98 -6.53 -5.13 -17.47
C PHE A 98 -7.80 -4.40 -17.91
N ARG A 99 -8.97 -5.04 -17.76
CA ARG A 99 -10.22 -4.48 -18.26
C ARG A 99 -11.38 -4.75 -17.29
N PHE A 100 -12.25 -3.74 -17.17
CA PHE A 100 -13.53 -3.81 -16.48
C PHE A 100 -14.61 -3.24 -17.40
N GLU A 101 -15.76 -3.90 -17.46
CA GLU A 101 -16.87 -3.57 -18.33
C GLU A 101 -18.20 -3.55 -17.52
N ASP A 102 -19.27 -3.05 -18.12
CA ASP A 102 -20.62 -3.03 -17.52
C ASP A 102 -20.72 -2.25 -16.19
N LEU A 103 -19.93 -1.16 -16.06
CA LEU A 103 -19.86 -0.38 -14.83
C LEU A 103 -21.02 0.61 -14.66
N GLY A 104 -21.93 0.67 -15.64
CA GLY A 104 -23.01 1.66 -15.67
C GLY A 104 -22.53 3.08 -15.98
N SER A 105 -23.44 3.97 -16.31
CA SER A 105 -23.16 5.36 -16.77
C SER A 105 -23.43 6.43 -15.73
N ALA A 106 -23.74 6.07 -14.48
CA ALA A 106 -23.86 7.03 -13.38
C ALA A 106 -22.47 7.48 -12.91
N THR A 107 -22.35 8.74 -12.47
CA THR A 107 -21.13 9.23 -11.83
C THR A 107 -20.87 8.47 -10.53
N LYS A 108 -19.66 7.96 -10.37
CA LYS A 108 -19.26 7.10 -9.26
C LYS A 108 -17.79 7.30 -8.90
N THR A 109 -17.44 7.02 -7.67
CA THR A 109 -16.04 6.93 -7.25
C THR A 109 -15.50 5.56 -7.64
N VAL A 110 -14.41 5.56 -8.40
CA VAL A 110 -13.68 4.35 -8.81
C VAL A 110 -12.39 4.24 -8.00
N GLU A 111 -12.13 3.06 -7.46
CA GLU A 111 -10.86 2.71 -6.85
C GLU A 111 -10.30 1.44 -7.51
N LEU A 112 -9.11 1.55 -8.09
CA LEU A 112 -8.34 0.42 -8.61
C LEU A 112 -7.29 0.06 -7.55
N TRP A 113 -7.53 -1.00 -6.78
CA TRP A 113 -6.59 -1.49 -5.78
C TRP A 113 -5.48 -2.28 -6.47
N LEU A 114 -4.25 -1.84 -6.26
CA LEU A 114 -3.08 -2.35 -6.97
C LEU A 114 -2.54 -3.64 -6.35
N PRO A 115 -1.85 -4.49 -7.14
CA PRO A 115 -1.28 -5.75 -6.68
C PRO A 115 -0.36 -5.55 -5.46
N GLN A 116 -0.46 -6.43 -4.48
CA GLN A 116 0.47 -6.41 -3.33
C GLN A 116 1.80 -7.12 -3.62
N VAL A 117 2.01 -7.62 -4.85
CA VAL A 117 3.22 -8.33 -5.28
C VAL A 117 3.74 -7.71 -6.57
N GLY A 118 5.06 -7.54 -6.66
CA GLY A 118 5.73 -6.95 -7.81
C GLY A 118 5.61 -5.44 -7.92
N GLU A 119 6.44 -4.88 -8.76
CA GLU A 119 6.34 -3.48 -9.14
C GLU A 119 5.13 -3.27 -10.05
N PHE A 120 4.39 -2.20 -9.83
CA PHE A 120 3.27 -1.84 -10.70
C PHE A 120 3.52 -0.46 -11.31
N ARG A 121 3.75 -0.44 -12.63
CA ARG A 121 3.95 0.77 -13.42
C ARG A 121 2.70 1.00 -14.24
N PHE A 122 1.92 2.00 -13.86
CA PHE A 122 0.70 2.38 -14.56
C PHE A 122 1.05 3.27 -15.75
N GLU A 123 0.59 2.88 -16.95
CA GLU A 123 0.89 3.55 -18.22
C GLU A 123 -0.32 4.34 -18.75
N GLY A 124 -1.39 4.40 -17.95
CA GLY A 124 -2.62 5.10 -18.30
C GLY A 124 -3.80 4.15 -18.47
N MET A 125 -4.92 4.71 -18.90
CA MET A 125 -6.14 3.94 -19.15
C MET A 125 -6.97 4.56 -20.26
N ASN A 126 -7.80 3.75 -20.90
CA ASN A 126 -8.89 4.18 -21.77
C ASN A 126 -10.21 4.11 -21.02
N ILE A 127 -11.03 5.11 -21.20
CA ILE A 127 -12.43 5.17 -20.74
C ILE A 127 -13.36 5.49 -21.92
N ASP A 128 -14.67 5.48 -21.70
CA ASP A 128 -15.62 5.81 -22.75
C ASP A 128 -15.41 7.23 -23.28
N VAL A 129 -15.61 7.41 -24.59
CA VAL A 129 -15.32 8.68 -25.30
C VAL A 129 -16.06 9.89 -24.71
N SER A 130 -17.25 9.69 -24.18
CA SER A 130 -18.09 10.74 -23.59
C SER A 130 -18.07 10.76 -22.08
N ALA A 131 -17.21 9.94 -21.46
CA ALA A 131 -17.14 9.90 -20.01
C ALA A 131 -16.45 11.15 -19.46
N GLU A 132 -17.02 11.65 -18.37
CA GLU A 132 -16.39 12.68 -17.56
C GLU A 132 -15.41 12.03 -16.57
N LEU A 133 -14.29 12.69 -16.34
CA LEU A 133 -13.30 12.33 -15.33
C LEU A 133 -13.09 13.52 -14.42
N SER A 134 -13.09 13.31 -13.13
CA SER A 134 -12.69 14.31 -12.14
C SER A 134 -11.94 13.67 -10.98
N GLU A 135 -11.22 14.48 -10.22
CA GLU A 135 -10.66 14.02 -8.96
C GLU A 135 -11.79 13.55 -8.04
N ALA A 136 -11.61 12.39 -7.42
CA ALA A 136 -12.57 11.92 -6.43
C ALA A 136 -12.55 12.86 -5.21
N SER A 137 -13.73 13.22 -4.72
CA SER A 137 -13.84 14.02 -3.50
C SER A 137 -13.04 13.35 -2.36
N THR A 138 -12.29 14.17 -1.63
CA THR A 138 -11.57 13.72 -0.45
C THR A 138 -12.59 13.29 0.59
N ASN A 139 -12.71 11.98 0.81
CA ASN A 139 -13.53 11.49 1.91
C ASN A 139 -12.89 11.92 3.22
N ALA A 140 -13.72 12.37 4.16
CA ALA A 140 -13.32 12.61 5.55
C ALA A 140 -13.05 11.30 6.31
N SER A 141 -12.63 10.24 5.60
CA SER A 141 -12.31 8.95 6.20
C SER A 141 -11.10 9.08 7.12
N PRO A 142 -11.16 8.53 8.34
CA PRO A 142 -10.01 8.53 9.23
C PRO A 142 -8.82 7.83 8.59
N LYS A 143 -7.64 8.45 8.69
CA LYS A 143 -6.40 7.98 8.10
C LYS A 143 -5.73 6.95 9.01
N TRP A 144 -5.51 5.76 8.49
CA TRP A 144 -4.86 4.70 9.23
C TRP A 144 -3.54 4.28 8.57
N ILE A 145 -2.44 4.39 9.34
CA ILE A 145 -1.14 3.86 8.96
C ILE A 145 -0.92 2.55 9.70
N THR A 146 -0.59 1.48 8.97
CA THR A 146 -0.15 0.20 9.56
C THR A 146 1.26 -0.14 9.09
N TYR A 147 2.16 -0.41 10.05
CA TYR A 147 3.54 -0.83 9.80
C TYR A 147 3.78 -2.23 10.33
N GLY A 148 4.51 -3.04 9.60
CA GLY A 148 4.83 -4.41 10.00
C GLY A 148 5.57 -5.24 8.96
N SER A 149 5.65 -6.54 9.21
CA SER A 149 6.37 -7.53 8.42
C SER A 149 5.57 -8.01 7.18
N SER A 150 5.92 -9.23 6.69
CA SER A 150 5.15 -9.96 5.67
C SER A 150 3.69 -10.19 6.07
N ILE A 151 3.40 -10.31 7.36
CA ILE A 151 2.05 -10.46 7.89
C ILE A 151 1.20 -9.21 7.56
N THR A 152 1.78 -8.02 7.66
CA THR A 152 1.12 -6.75 7.29
C THR A 152 1.15 -6.51 5.79
N HIS A 153 2.20 -6.92 5.09
CA HIS A 153 2.29 -6.87 3.63
C HIS A 153 1.22 -7.75 2.96
N CYS A 154 0.96 -8.93 3.53
CA CYS A 154 -0.01 -9.92 3.02
C CYS A 154 0.21 -10.34 1.56
N SER A 155 1.46 -10.52 1.11
CA SER A 155 1.75 -10.96 -0.26
C SER A 155 1.09 -12.29 -0.64
N GLY A 156 0.76 -13.14 0.35
CA GLY A 156 0.06 -14.41 0.17
C GLY A 156 -1.47 -14.30 0.05
N ALA A 157 -2.08 -13.13 0.26
CA ALA A 157 -3.52 -12.96 0.12
C ALA A 157 -3.97 -13.15 -1.35
N ASP A 158 -5.21 -13.58 -1.55
CA ASP A 158 -5.73 -13.89 -2.89
C ASP A 158 -5.82 -12.68 -3.80
N SER A 159 -6.12 -11.50 -3.22
CA SER A 159 -6.22 -10.24 -3.98
C SER A 159 -5.84 -9.04 -3.10
N PRO A 160 -5.61 -7.85 -3.70
CA PRO A 160 -5.32 -6.62 -2.96
C PRO A 160 -6.33 -6.29 -1.87
N THR A 161 -7.62 -6.50 -2.15
CA THR A 161 -8.72 -6.17 -1.23
C THR A 161 -8.99 -7.24 -0.18
N THR A 162 -8.36 -8.43 -0.28
CA THR A 162 -8.47 -9.52 0.69
C THR A 162 -7.31 -9.57 1.67
N THR A 163 -6.34 -8.67 1.56
CA THR A 163 -5.33 -8.47 2.61
C THR A 163 -6.00 -8.01 3.89
N TRP A 164 -5.53 -8.47 5.08
CA TRP A 164 -6.19 -8.08 6.33
C TRP A 164 -6.21 -6.54 6.55
N PRO A 165 -5.16 -5.75 6.16
CA PRO A 165 -5.26 -4.30 6.26
C PRO A 165 -6.37 -3.72 5.37
N ALA A 166 -6.52 -4.23 4.14
CA ALA A 166 -7.58 -3.79 3.24
C ALA A 166 -8.97 -4.16 3.76
N ILE A 167 -9.15 -5.37 4.32
CA ILE A 167 -10.41 -5.80 4.93
C ILE A 167 -10.78 -4.87 6.09
N VAL A 168 -9.84 -4.59 7.01
CA VAL A 168 -10.09 -3.69 8.14
C VAL A 168 -10.41 -2.28 7.65
N ALA A 169 -9.62 -1.74 6.71
CA ALA A 169 -9.83 -0.40 6.18
C ALA A 169 -11.23 -0.26 5.55
N ARG A 170 -11.62 -1.19 4.68
CA ARG A 170 -12.93 -1.19 4.03
C ARG A 170 -14.09 -1.37 5.02
N THR A 171 -13.95 -2.27 5.98
CA THR A 171 -14.99 -2.56 6.98
C THR A 171 -15.19 -1.38 7.94
N ARG A 172 -14.14 -0.63 8.25
CA ARG A 172 -14.16 0.49 9.18
C ARG A 172 -14.24 1.86 8.51
N GLY A 173 -14.18 1.92 7.20
CA GLY A 173 -14.16 3.17 6.45
C GLY A 173 -12.87 3.98 6.64
N TYR A 174 -11.73 3.31 6.81
CA TYR A 174 -10.43 3.97 6.96
C TYR A 174 -9.75 4.23 5.61
N ASP A 175 -9.05 5.36 5.50
CA ASP A 175 -8.08 5.60 4.44
C ASP A 175 -6.74 4.97 4.81
N LEU A 176 -6.42 3.84 4.15
CA LEU A 176 -5.28 2.98 4.48
C LEU A 176 -3.98 3.49 3.87
N THR A 177 -2.92 3.57 4.69
CA THR A 177 -1.52 3.54 4.27
C THR A 177 -0.87 2.28 4.84
N CYS A 178 -0.57 1.32 3.96
CA CYS A 178 0.03 0.04 4.35
C CYS A 178 1.56 0.08 4.19
N LEU A 179 2.28 0.10 5.29
CA LEU A 179 3.74 0.01 5.37
C LEU A 179 4.18 -1.40 5.84
N GLY A 180 3.50 -2.43 5.33
CA GLY A 180 3.93 -3.81 5.50
C GLY A 180 5.10 -4.12 4.57
N PHE A 181 6.25 -4.50 5.11
CA PHE A 181 7.45 -4.82 4.35
C PHE A 181 7.90 -6.25 4.69
N GLY A 182 7.61 -7.19 3.78
CA GLY A 182 7.92 -8.61 3.98
C GLY A 182 9.40 -8.86 4.22
N GLY A 183 9.76 -9.41 5.39
CA GLY A 183 11.16 -9.63 5.78
C GLY A 183 11.91 -8.38 6.22
N GLN A 184 11.33 -7.17 6.14
CA GLN A 184 12.03 -5.90 6.27
C GLN A 184 11.46 -4.96 7.35
N CYS A 185 10.77 -5.49 8.34
CA CYS A 185 10.30 -4.70 9.50
C CYS A 185 11.35 -4.74 10.62
N HIS A 186 12.41 -3.91 10.50
CA HIS A 186 13.57 -3.90 11.39
C HIS A 186 13.69 -2.65 12.27
N LEU A 187 12.60 -1.86 12.44
CA LEU A 187 12.59 -0.61 13.20
C LEU A 187 13.48 0.49 12.59
N ASP A 188 13.57 0.54 11.27
CA ASP A 188 14.34 1.56 10.58
C ASP A 188 13.89 2.96 10.98
N PRO A 189 14.79 3.84 11.49
CA PRO A 189 14.43 5.19 11.89
C PRO A 189 13.86 6.02 10.74
N LEU A 190 14.24 5.72 9.50
CA LEU A 190 13.70 6.39 8.32
C LEU A 190 12.21 6.04 8.10
N ILE A 191 11.80 4.80 8.37
CA ILE A 191 10.38 4.43 8.34
C ILE A 191 9.60 5.13 9.46
N ALA A 192 10.19 5.26 10.65
CA ALA A 192 9.57 6.05 11.72
C ALA A 192 9.33 7.51 11.27
N ARG A 193 10.27 8.11 10.51
CA ARG A 193 10.12 9.45 9.93
C ARG A 193 9.03 9.49 8.84
N VAL A 194 8.94 8.48 7.99
CA VAL A 194 7.85 8.36 7.01
C VAL A 194 6.48 8.38 7.71
N ILE A 195 6.32 7.60 8.79
CA ILE A 195 5.09 7.58 9.59
C ILE A 195 4.87 8.93 10.26
N ARG A 196 5.90 9.50 10.89
CA ARG A 196 5.86 10.80 11.56
C ARG A 196 5.36 11.93 10.65
N ASP A 197 5.84 11.94 9.40
CA ASP A 197 5.62 13.05 8.47
C ASP A 197 4.31 12.92 7.66
N ARG A 198 3.57 11.82 7.85
CA ARG A 198 2.28 11.59 7.21
C ARG A 198 1.14 11.77 8.21
N GLU A 199 0.05 12.39 7.78
CA GLU A 199 -1.15 12.53 8.60
C GLU A 199 -1.76 11.17 8.95
N ALA A 200 -2.15 10.99 10.20
CA ALA A 200 -2.80 9.78 10.68
C ALA A 200 -3.73 10.06 11.87
N ASP A 201 -4.91 9.44 11.85
CA ASP A 201 -5.86 9.40 12.95
C ASP A 201 -5.67 8.14 13.81
N LEU A 202 -5.05 7.11 13.25
CA LEU A 202 -4.69 5.86 13.91
C LEU A 202 -3.38 5.33 13.33
N ILE A 203 -2.52 4.79 14.19
CA ILE A 203 -1.29 4.10 13.80
C ILE A 203 -1.27 2.72 14.44
N SER A 204 -0.92 1.68 13.69
CA SER A 204 -0.67 0.34 14.24
C SER A 204 0.71 -0.16 13.83
N LEU A 205 1.45 -0.72 14.80
CA LEU A 205 2.82 -1.20 14.64
C LEU A 205 2.87 -2.66 15.07
N CYS A 206 3.11 -3.59 14.13
CA CYS A 206 3.29 -5.02 14.41
C CYS A 206 4.78 -5.36 14.28
N LEU A 207 5.48 -5.43 15.43
CA LEU A 207 6.94 -5.42 15.50
C LEU A 207 7.49 -6.74 16.06
N GLY A 208 8.69 -7.14 15.59
CA GLY A 208 9.52 -8.17 16.22
C GLY A 208 9.88 -9.35 15.33
N ILE A 209 8.94 -9.93 14.56
CA ILE A 209 9.19 -11.20 13.85
C ILE A 209 10.37 -11.16 12.85
N ASN A 210 10.54 -10.06 12.13
CA ASN A 210 11.68 -9.94 11.21
C ASN A 210 12.99 -9.68 11.97
N ILE A 211 12.92 -8.99 13.10
CA ILE A 211 14.07 -8.75 13.98
C ILE A 211 14.56 -10.08 14.55
N TYR A 212 13.64 -10.91 15.05
CA TYR A 212 13.94 -12.26 15.51
C TYR A 212 14.51 -13.14 14.38
N GLY A 213 13.84 -13.20 13.23
CA GLY A 213 14.25 -14.06 12.11
C GLY A 213 15.51 -13.59 11.38
N GLY A 214 15.80 -12.29 11.39
CA GLY A 214 16.98 -11.70 10.78
C GLY A 214 18.12 -11.45 11.78
N GLU A 215 17.94 -11.78 13.08
CA GLU A 215 18.94 -11.59 14.14
C GLU A 215 19.52 -10.16 14.17
N SER A 216 18.69 -9.17 13.79
CA SER A 216 19.16 -7.81 13.52
C SER A 216 19.27 -6.92 14.76
N LEU A 217 18.60 -7.28 15.86
CA LEU A 217 18.72 -6.61 17.14
C LEU A 217 18.78 -7.64 18.26
N SER A 218 19.65 -7.41 19.24
CA SER A 218 19.72 -8.20 20.47
C SER A 218 18.65 -7.75 21.48
N PRO A 219 18.36 -8.54 22.54
CA PRO A 219 17.49 -8.12 23.64
C PRO A 219 17.91 -6.77 24.24
N ARG A 220 19.23 -6.46 24.27
CA ARG A 220 19.76 -5.18 24.75
C ARG A 220 19.32 -3.99 23.89
N THR A 221 19.10 -4.17 22.60
CA THR A 221 18.84 -3.09 21.64
C THR A 221 17.40 -3.07 21.14
N PHE A 222 16.66 -4.17 21.22
CA PHE A 222 15.28 -4.28 20.73
C PHE A 222 14.29 -3.35 21.46
N GLY A 223 14.25 -3.43 22.80
CA GLY A 223 13.37 -2.56 23.58
C GLY A 223 13.67 -1.05 23.38
N PRO A 224 14.94 -0.61 23.53
CA PRO A 224 15.33 0.75 23.18
C PRO A 224 15.02 1.15 21.74
N GLY A 225 15.15 0.21 20.77
CA GLY A 225 14.78 0.43 19.38
C GLY A 225 13.31 0.75 19.19
N ILE A 226 12.42 -0.01 19.82
CA ILE A 226 10.96 0.28 19.82
C ILE A 226 10.67 1.65 20.42
N ILE A 227 11.27 1.95 21.58
CA ILE A 227 11.09 3.25 22.26
C ILE A 227 11.55 4.38 21.34
N GLY A 228 12.72 4.26 20.73
CA GLY A 228 13.27 5.26 19.79
C GLY A 228 12.36 5.46 18.57
N PHE A 229 11.92 4.37 17.96
CA PHE A 229 10.98 4.40 16.83
C PHE A 229 9.68 5.14 17.19
N VAL A 230 9.04 4.77 18.31
CA VAL A 230 7.81 5.40 18.77
C VAL A 230 8.03 6.88 19.14
N LYS A 231 9.18 7.22 19.73
CA LYS A 231 9.53 8.62 20.04
C LYS A 231 9.63 9.48 18.78
N ILE A 232 10.24 8.98 17.70
CA ILE A 232 10.29 9.68 16.41
C ILE A 232 8.87 9.91 15.88
N VAL A 233 8.02 8.88 15.88
CA VAL A 233 6.62 9.01 15.43
C VAL A 233 5.89 10.06 16.28
N ARG A 234 6.05 10.06 17.61
CA ARG A 234 5.43 10.98 18.54
C ARG A 234 5.82 12.44 18.37
N GLU A 235 6.89 12.76 17.66
CA GLU A 235 7.29 14.15 17.38
C GLU A 235 6.17 14.96 16.68
N LYS A 236 5.40 14.31 15.76
CA LYS A 236 4.26 14.95 15.09
C LYS A 236 2.90 14.30 15.39
N HIS A 237 2.90 13.16 16.09
CA HIS A 237 1.70 12.45 16.52
C HIS A 237 1.59 12.37 18.05
N PRO A 238 1.59 13.51 18.77
CA PRO A 238 1.65 13.51 20.24
C PRO A 238 0.46 12.78 20.87
N THR A 239 -0.73 12.87 20.28
CA THR A 239 -1.98 12.31 20.80
C THR A 239 -2.62 11.23 19.93
N THR A 240 -2.16 11.05 18.67
CA THR A 240 -2.70 10.02 17.78
C THR A 240 -2.60 8.64 18.45
N PRO A 241 -3.70 7.86 18.52
CA PRO A 241 -3.66 6.50 19.04
C PRO A 241 -2.65 5.64 18.30
N ILE A 242 -1.78 4.95 19.06
CA ILE A 242 -0.83 3.97 18.52
C ILE A 242 -1.15 2.62 19.16
N ALA A 243 -1.55 1.65 18.31
CA ALA A 243 -1.66 0.26 18.71
C ALA A 243 -0.31 -0.44 18.46
N LEU A 244 0.32 -0.91 19.53
CA LEU A 244 1.54 -1.73 19.43
C LEU A 244 1.14 -3.20 19.56
N LEU A 245 1.42 -3.97 18.51
CA LEU A 245 1.09 -5.39 18.43
C LEU A 245 2.39 -6.21 18.53
N SER A 246 2.37 -7.23 19.38
CA SER A 246 3.40 -8.27 19.40
C SER A 246 3.33 -9.12 18.12
N PRO A 247 4.38 -9.87 17.80
CA PRO A 247 4.31 -10.92 16.79
C PRO A 247 3.18 -11.91 17.12
N ILE A 248 2.60 -12.54 16.08
CA ILE A 248 1.62 -13.60 16.27
C ILE A 248 2.33 -14.82 16.90
N PHE A 249 1.61 -15.52 17.78
CA PHE A 249 2.09 -16.77 18.37
C PHE A 249 2.58 -17.75 17.30
N SER A 250 3.78 -18.28 17.51
CA SER A 250 4.45 -19.22 16.58
C SER A 250 5.07 -20.38 17.38
N PRO A 251 4.39 -21.53 17.52
CA PRO A 251 4.78 -22.61 18.44
C PRO A 251 6.26 -23.01 18.36
N GLY A 252 6.83 -23.05 17.18
CA GLY A 252 8.24 -23.42 16.99
C GLY A 252 9.27 -22.33 17.29
N ARG A 253 8.83 -21.16 17.79
CA ARG A 253 9.71 -20.01 18.05
C ARG A 253 9.59 -19.41 19.45
N GLU A 254 8.58 -19.83 20.22
CA GLU A 254 8.31 -19.25 21.56
C GLU A 254 9.39 -19.59 22.58
N ASP A 255 9.95 -20.81 22.47
CA ASP A 255 10.94 -21.34 23.41
C ASP A 255 12.34 -21.49 22.78
N THR A 256 12.57 -20.83 21.63
CA THR A 256 13.85 -20.96 20.91
C THR A 256 14.54 -19.61 20.84
N SER A 257 15.72 -19.48 21.48
CA SER A 257 16.60 -18.34 21.30
C SER A 257 17.24 -18.39 19.91
N ASN A 258 17.46 -17.21 19.31
CA ASN A 258 18.28 -17.08 18.11
C ASN A 258 19.74 -16.73 18.50
N ALA A 259 20.63 -16.48 17.52
CA ALA A 259 22.07 -16.26 17.80
C ALA A 259 22.36 -14.97 18.59
N VAL A 260 21.43 -14.04 18.71
CA VAL A 260 21.61 -12.79 19.45
C VAL A 260 20.86 -12.73 20.80
N GLY A 261 20.17 -13.81 21.19
CA GLY A 261 19.53 -13.98 22.50
C GLY A 261 18.05 -14.29 22.49
#